data_852dd15764c65be677fe1b40a6930cfc
#
_entry.id   852dd15764c65be677fe1b40a6930cfc
#
_cell.length_a   1.000
_cell.length_b   1.000
_cell.length_c   1.000
_cell.angle_alpha   90.00
_cell.angle_beta   90.00
_cell.angle_gamma   90.00
#
_symmetry.space_group_name_H-M   'P 1'
#
loop_
_entity.id
_entity.type
_entity.pdbx_description
1 polymer ?
#
loop_
_entity_poly.entity_id
_entity_poly.type
_entity_poly.pdbx_seq_one_letter_code
_entity_poly.pdbx_strand_id
1 'polypeptide(L)'
;VALLAAAAAAYFGSARLHVEYEYVFVTNELAIDRILSQRTRKRMKKLDIQKIEKMASMKSHEFDYVKGNNQVKVVDFSSGKADANTYGIAYSDENGKFVYVIEPNDNLLKCMKSAAPRKVMIEQNITAKN
;
A
#
# COMPACT_ATOMS: atom_id res chain seq x y z
N VAL A 1 -22.71 24.93 -12.19
CA VAL A 1 -21.98 23.73 -12.45
C VAL A 1 -21.14 23.30 -11.29
N ALA A 2 -20.35 24.19 -10.79
CA ALA A 2 -19.55 23.87 -9.64
C ALA A 2 -20.43 23.51 -8.49
N LEU A 3 -21.53 24.17 -8.38
CA LEU A 3 -22.43 23.90 -7.31
C LEU A 3 -23.02 22.52 -7.43
N LEU A 4 -23.42 22.15 -8.61
CA LEU A 4 -23.91 20.85 -8.83
C LEU A 4 -22.86 19.82 -8.56
N ALA A 5 -21.68 20.10 -9.02
CA ALA A 5 -20.60 19.17 -8.80
C ALA A 5 -20.31 19.03 -7.33
N ALA A 6 -20.37 20.11 -6.60
CA ALA A 6 -20.11 20.04 -5.18
C ALA A 6 -21.18 19.25 -4.48
N ALA A 7 -22.41 19.50 -4.82
CA ALA A 7 -23.48 18.78 -4.20
C ALA A 7 -23.37 17.31 -4.53
N ALA A 8 -23.12 17.03 -5.74
CA ALA A 8 -22.97 15.66 -6.13
C ALA A 8 -21.81 15.05 -5.40
N ALA A 9 -20.71 15.74 -5.36
CA ALA A 9 -19.55 15.21 -4.69
C ALA A 9 -19.85 14.93 -3.24
N ALA A 10 -20.50 15.82 -2.58
CA ALA A 10 -20.79 15.59 -1.20
C ALA A 10 -21.73 14.43 -1.06
N TYR A 11 -22.73 14.44 -1.86
CA TYR A 11 -23.71 13.50 -1.76
C TYR A 11 -23.31 12.11 -2.12
N PHE A 12 -22.65 11.94 -3.18
CA PHE A 12 -22.27 10.64 -3.46
C PHE A 12 -20.81 10.54 -3.26
N GLY A 13 -20.24 11.48 -2.49
CA GLY A 13 -18.83 11.42 -2.23
C GLY A 13 -18.34 10.06 -1.99
N SER A 14 -18.83 9.40 -1.02
CA SER A 14 -18.30 8.09 -0.74
C SER A 14 -18.71 7.09 -1.78
N ALA A 15 -19.90 7.16 -2.21
CA ALA A 15 -20.37 6.15 -3.12
C ALA A 15 -19.71 6.26 -4.46
N ARG A 16 -19.46 7.47 -4.91
CA ARG A 16 -18.98 7.56 -6.21
C ARG A 16 -17.57 7.64 -6.35
N LEU A 17 -16.85 7.99 -5.33
CA LEU A 17 -15.41 7.98 -5.47
C LEU A 17 -14.93 6.59 -5.19
N HIS A 18 -15.07 5.78 -6.18
CA HIS A 18 -14.61 4.43 -6.08
C HIS A 18 -13.12 4.44 -6.33
N VAL A 19 -12.35 4.43 -5.27
CA VAL A 19 -10.90 4.49 -5.37
C VAL A 19 -10.33 3.10 -5.24
N GLU A 20 -9.58 2.69 -6.23
CA GLU A 20 -8.89 1.42 -6.20
C GLU A 20 -7.42 1.67 -6.42
N TYR A 21 -6.59 0.77 -5.94
CA TYR A 21 -5.15 0.86 -6.18
C TYR A 21 -4.71 -0.40 -6.92
N GLU A 22 -3.82 -0.21 -7.86
CA GLU A 22 -3.27 -1.32 -8.61
C GLU A 22 -1.78 -1.37 -8.37
N TYR A 23 -1.25 -2.55 -8.09
CA TYR A 23 0.16 -2.73 -7.82
C TYR A 23 0.77 -3.56 -8.93
N VAL A 24 1.83 -3.06 -9.52
CA VAL A 24 2.51 -3.77 -10.59
C VAL A 24 3.98 -3.89 -10.23
N PHE A 25 4.48 -5.10 -10.15
CA PHE A 25 5.88 -5.33 -9.80
C PHE A 25 6.60 -5.90 -11.00
N VAL A 26 7.48 -5.09 -11.57
CA VAL A 26 8.23 -5.48 -12.76
C VAL A 26 9.66 -5.01 -12.62
N THR A 27 10.59 -5.89 -12.87
CA THR A 27 12.01 -5.54 -12.88
C THR A 27 12.43 -4.87 -11.56
N ASN A 28 12.07 -5.50 -10.45
CA ASN A 28 12.44 -5.03 -9.12
C ASN A 28 11.85 -3.68 -8.74
N GLU A 29 10.81 -3.27 -9.44
CA GLU A 29 10.17 -1.99 -9.15
C GLU A 29 8.70 -2.20 -8.90
N LEU A 30 8.19 -1.68 -7.79
CA LEU A 30 6.77 -1.74 -7.48
C LEU A 30 6.15 -0.42 -7.82
N ALA A 31 5.19 -0.45 -8.73
CA ALA A 31 4.45 0.74 -9.11
C ALA A 31 3.06 0.68 -8.49
N ILE A 32 2.64 1.77 -7.90
CA ILE A 32 1.33 1.86 -7.27
C ILE A 32 0.53 2.93 -8.00
N ASP A 33 -0.57 2.51 -8.61
CA ASP A 33 -1.44 3.41 -9.36
C ASP A 33 -2.77 3.53 -8.66
N ARG A 34 -3.31 4.73 -8.66
CA ARG A 34 -4.64 4.97 -8.14
C ARG A 34 -5.61 5.03 -9.31
N ILE A 35 -6.71 4.32 -9.20
CA ILE A 35 -7.73 4.30 -10.22
C ILE A 35 -9.01 4.85 -9.62
N LEU A 36 -9.53 5.93 -10.21
CA LEU A 36 -10.74 6.56 -9.73
C LEU A 36 -11.89 6.16 -10.64
N SER A 37 -12.92 5.59 -10.03
CA SER A 37 -14.15 5.20 -10.74
C SER A 37 -13.85 4.38 -11.98
N GLN A 38 -12.81 3.56 -11.91
CA GLN A 38 -12.41 2.68 -12.99
C GLN A 38 -12.08 3.40 -14.30
N ARG A 39 -11.84 4.69 -14.25
CA ARG A 39 -11.58 5.46 -15.47
C ARG A 39 -10.29 6.21 -15.45
N THR A 40 -10.00 6.92 -14.38
CA THR A 40 -8.83 7.76 -14.31
C THR A 40 -7.72 7.06 -13.54
N ARG A 41 -6.57 6.95 -14.16
CA ARG A 41 -5.43 6.27 -13.56
C ARG A 41 -4.31 7.27 -13.32
N LYS A 42 -3.74 7.22 -12.13
CA LYS A 42 -2.65 8.12 -11.78
C LYS A 42 -1.59 7.34 -11.03
N ARG A 43 -0.32 7.47 -11.46
CA ARG A 43 0.78 6.84 -10.76
C ARG A 43 1.03 7.58 -9.46
N MET A 44 0.95 6.87 -8.36
CA MET A 44 1.13 7.45 -7.04
C MET A 44 2.55 7.30 -6.55
N LYS A 45 3.18 6.15 -6.80
CA LYS A 45 4.51 5.90 -6.30
C LYS A 45 5.17 4.77 -7.06
N LYS A 46 6.50 4.83 -7.17
CA LYS A 46 7.30 3.74 -7.69
C LYS A 46 8.38 3.47 -6.66
N LEU A 47 8.52 2.24 -6.25
CA LEU A 47 9.48 1.86 -5.23
C LEU A 47 10.42 0.81 -5.78
N ASP A 48 11.73 1.03 -5.59
CA ASP A 48 12.74 0.06 -5.96
C ASP A 48 12.85 -0.94 -4.83
N ILE A 49 12.59 -2.23 -5.09
CA ILE A 49 12.61 -3.24 -4.05
C ILE A 49 13.96 -3.31 -3.34
N GLN A 50 15.01 -2.92 -4.02
CA GLN A 50 16.32 -2.97 -3.39
C GLN A 50 16.55 -1.82 -2.43
N LYS A 51 15.76 -0.79 -2.52
CA LYS A 51 15.89 0.36 -1.64
C LYS A 51 14.91 0.36 -0.48
N ILE A 52 13.97 -0.55 -0.43
CA ILE A 52 13.09 -0.60 0.72
C ILE A 52 13.86 -1.17 1.90
N GLU A 53 13.43 -0.82 3.09
CA GLU A 53 14.08 -1.33 4.29
C GLU A 53 13.50 -2.67 4.68
N LYS A 54 12.20 -2.80 4.65
CA LYS A 54 11.53 -4.06 4.93
C LYS A 54 10.07 -3.98 4.50
N MET A 55 9.46 -5.12 4.37
CA MET A 55 8.05 -5.23 4.07
C MET A 55 7.48 -6.34 4.93
N ALA A 56 6.41 -6.07 5.64
CA ALA A 56 5.80 -7.04 6.53
C ALA A 56 4.33 -6.72 6.72
N SER A 57 3.59 -7.65 7.28
CA SER A 57 2.17 -7.43 7.55
C SER A 57 2.01 -6.29 8.56
N MET A 58 1.03 -5.45 8.33
CA MET A 58 0.75 -4.37 9.27
C MET A 58 0.23 -4.90 10.59
N LYS A 59 -0.21 -6.15 10.62
CA LYS A 59 -0.67 -6.77 11.85
C LYS A 59 0.48 -7.34 12.66
N SER A 60 1.67 -7.40 12.10
CA SER A 60 2.83 -7.90 12.82
C SER A 60 3.37 -6.80 13.73
N HIS A 61 4.35 -7.15 14.55
CA HIS A 61 4.96 -6.16 15.43
C HIS A 61 6.05 -5.37 14.74
N GLU A 62 6.29 -5.64 13.46
CA GLU A 62 7.37 -4.96 12.75
C GLU A 62 7.18 -3.46 12.63
N PHE A 63 5.93 -3.00 12.70
CA PHE A 63 5.65 -1.58 12.56
C PHE A 63 5.11 -0.96 13.82
N ASP A 64 5.33 -1.60 14.97
CA ASP A 64 4.88 -1.02 16.23
C ASP A 64 5.55 0.32 16.51
N TYR A 65 6.79 0.48 16.04
CA TYR A 65 7.53 1.71 16.29
C TYR A 65 6.94 2.93 15.58
N VAL A 66 6.03 2.70 14.65
CA VAL A 66 5.44 3.79 13.89
C VAL A 66 4.36 4.50 14.71
N LYS A 67 3.75 3.80 15.64
CA LYS A 67 2.68 4.38 16.41
C LYS A 67 3.22 5.51 17.29
N GLY A 68 2.62 6.68 17.14
CA GLY A 68 3.04 7.82 17.91
C GLY A 68 4.36 8.44 17.46
N ASN A 69 4.93 7.97 16.38
CA ASN A 69 6.20 8.50 15.90
C ASN A 69 5.96 9.49 14.78
N ASN A 70 6.19 10.77 15.10
CA ASN A 70 5.93 11.83 14.13
C ASN A 70 6.96 11.87 13.00
N GLN A 71 8.05 11.16 13.14
CA GLN A 71 9.09 11.19 12.13
C GLN A 71 8.87 10.20 11.00
N VAL A 72 7.88 9.33 11.15
CA VAL A 72 7.57 8.36 10.11
C VAL A 72 6.17 8.67 9.58
N LYS A 73 6.07 8.87 8.28
CA LYS A 73 4.78 9.13 7.66
C LYS A 73 4.19 7.85 7.10
N VAL A 74 2.94 7.59 7.43
CA VAL A 74 2.26 6.41 6.93
C VAL A 74 1.35 6.85 5.78
N VAL A 75 1.56 6.26 4.62
CA VAL A 75 0.77 6.58 3.43
C VAL A 75 -0.01 5.34 3.07
N ASP A 76 -1.32 5.46 3.07
CA ASP A 76 -2.19 4.31 2.88
C ASP A 76 -2.63 4.20 1.42
N PHE A 77 -2.17 3.15 0.76
CA PHE A 77 -2.58 2.84 -0.60
C PHE A 77 -3.38 1.54 -0.63
N SER A 78 -4.14 1.27 0.42
CA SER A 78 -4.97 0.07 0.48
C SER A 78 -6.44 0.42 0.28
N SER A 79 -7.29 -0.57 0.33
CA SER A 79 -8.73 -0.34 0.16
C SER A 79 -9.33 0.37 1.36
N GLY A 80 -8.64 0.35 2.48
CA GLY A 80 -9.17 0.96 3.70
C GLY A 80 -10.17 0.08 4.44
N LYS A 81 -10.41 -1.12 3.97
CA LYS A 81 -11.34 -2.00 4.65
C LYS A 81 -10.75 -2.53 5.94
N ALA A 82 -11.60 -2.68 6.95
CA ALA A 82 -11.12 -3.10 8.26
C ALA A 82 -10.49 -4.48 8.25
N ASP A 83 -11.01 -5.37 7.41
CA ASP A 83 -10.50 -6.73 7.35
C ASP A 83 -9.47 -6.95 6.24
N ALA A 84 -8.98 -5.87 5.65
CA ALA A 84 -8.01 -6.00 4.57
C ALA A 84 -6.70 -6.57 5.09
N ASN A 85 -6.08 -7.40 4.28
CA ASN A 85 -4.79 -7.97 4.60
C ASN A 85 -3.72 -7.03 4.09
N THR A 86 -3.30 -6.10 4.92
CA THR A 86 -2.39 -5.04 4.51
C THR A 86 -0.96 -5.33 4.91
N TYR A 87 -0.05 -4.87 4.08
CA TYR A 87 1.37 -4.96 4.34
C TYR A 87 1.97 -3.56 4.30
N GLY A 88 2.97 -3.33 5.10
CA GLY A 88 3.67 -2.07 5.10
C GLY A 88 5.04 -2.21 4.48
N ILE A 89 5.47 -1.18 3.78
CA ILE A 89 6.79 -1.13 3.18
C ILE A 89 7.53 0.05 3.78
N ALA A 90 8.54 -0.23 4.56
CA ALA A 90 9.35 0.81 5.18
C ALA A 90 10.36 1.33 4.18
N TYR A 91 10.41 2.61 4.02
CA TYR A 91 11.22 3.24 2.99
C TYR A 91 11.72 4.60 3.49
N SER A 92 12.96 4.91 3.22
CA SER A 92 13.52 6.21 3.58
C SER A 92 14.16 6.86 2.38
N ASP A 93 13.97 8.15 2.23
CA ASP A 93 14.64 8.89 1.18
C ASP A 93 14.96 10.28 1.71
N GLU A 94 15.34 11.19 0.83
CA GLU A 94 15.71 12.52 1.25
C GLU A 94 14.55 13.29 1.86
N ASN A 95 13.33 12.86 1.61
CA ASN A 95 12.15 13.51 2.16
C ASN A 95 11.73 12.95 3.50
N GLY A 96 12.39 11.92 3.97
CA GLY A 96 12.11 11.36 5.28
C GLY A 96 11.85 9.88 5.27
N LYS A 97 11.23 9.43 6.36
CA LYS A 97 10.92 8.02 6.54
C LYS A 97 9.44 7.80 6.32
N PHE A 98 9.12 6.74 5.58
CA PHE A 98 7.75 6.43 5.21
C PHE A 98 7.43 4.97 5.44
N VAL A 99 6.16 4.70 5.68
CA VAL A 99 5.64 3.35 5.60
C VAL A 99 4.48 3.40 4.63
N TYR A 100 4.61 2.72 3.50
CA TYR A 100 3.57 2.68 2.50
C TYR A 100 2.74 1.42 2.74
N VAL A 101 1.44 1.59 2.92
CA VAL A 101 0.54 0.48 3.21
C VAL A 101 -0.11 0.03 1.92
N ILE A 102 0.04 -1.24 1.59
CA ILE A 102 -0.58 -1.80 0.40
C ILE A 102 -1.38 -3.04 0.78
N GLU A 103 -2.17 -3.50 -0.16
CA GLU A 103 -3.01 -4.68 0.06
C GLU A 103 -2.68 -5.70 -1.04
N PRO A 104 -1.54 -6.39 -0.93
CA PRO A 104 -1.07 -7.25 -2.02
C PRO A 104 -1.79 -8.59 -2.04
N ASN A 105 -1.89 -9.17 -3.23
CA ASN A 105 -2.38 -10.53 -3.33
C ASN A 105 -1.21 -11.50 -3.19
N ASP A 106 -1.51 -12.79 -3.18
CA ASP A 106 -0.47 -13.80 -2.97
C ASP A 106 0.59 -13.78 -4.04
N ASN A 107 0.20 -13.54 -5.28
CA ASN A 107 1.18 -13.52 -6.35
C ASN A 107 2.16 -12.39 -6.20
N LEU A 108 1.67 -11.21 -5.83
CA LEU A 108 2.54 -10.06 -5.63
C LEU A 108 3.50 -10.33 -4.47
N LEU A 109 2.99 -10.90 -3.38
CA LEU A 109 3.83 -11.22 -2.24
C LEU A 109 4.94 -12.19 -2.62
N LYS A 110 4.60 -13.22 -3.39
CA LYS A 110 5.59 -14.20 -3.81
C LYS A 110 6.64 -13.58 -4.70
N CYS A 111 6.23 -12.73 -5.61
CA CYS A 111 7.17 -12.08 -6.52
C CYS A 111 8.12 -11.17 -5.74
N MET A 112 7.60 -10.40 -4.81
CA MET A 112 8.44 -9.51 -4.05
C MET A 112 9.34 -10.29 -3.09
N LYS A 113 8.84 -11.37 -2.52
CA LYS A 113 9.66 -12.21 -1.64
C LYS A 113 10.80 -12.83 -2.42
N SER A 114 10.55 -13.26 -3.65
CA SER A 114 11.60 -13.82 -4.47
C SER A 114 12.66 -12.79 -4.83
N ALA A 115 12.25 -11.55 -5.04
CA ALA A 115 13.17 -10.49 -5.40
C ALA A 115 14.01 -10.02 -4.23
N ALA A 116 13.44 -10.04 -3.02
CA ALA A 116 14.16 -9.56 -1.84
C ALA A 116 13.80 -10.41 -0.64
N PRO A 117 14.27 -11.65 -0.60
CA PRO A 117 13.84 -12.59 0.45
C PRO A 117 14.16 -12.16 1.86
N ARG A 118 15.20 -11.35 2.03
CA ARG A 118 15.54 -10.89 3.37
C ARG A 118 14.75 -9.70 3.83
N LYS A 119 14.15 -8.97 2.91
CA LYS A 119 13.43 -7.75 3.24
C LYS A 119 11.93 -7.97 3.34
N VAL A 120 11.40 -8.97 2.65
CA VAL A 120 9.97 -9.22 2.59
C VAL A 120 9.62 -10.34 3.54
N MET A 121 8.77 -10.04 4.52
CA MET A 121 8.34 -11.02 5.50
C MET A 121 6.87 -11.32 5.26
N ILE A 122 6.60 -12.54 4.84
CA ILE A 122 5.23 -12.94 4.57
C ILE A 122 4.67 -13.60 5.82
N GLU A 123 3.45 -13.24 6.17
CA GLU A 123 2.80 -13.82 7.32
C GLU A 123 2.60 -15.30 7.10
N GLN A 124 3.04 -16.09 8.07
CA GLN A 124 3.05 -17.53 7.90
C GLN A 124 2.01 -18.28 8.70
N ASN A 125 1.25 -17.58 9.48
CA ASN A 125 0.36 -18.28 10.39
C ASN A 125 -0.58 -19.23 9.68
N ILE A 126 -0.92 -18.91 8.47
CA ILE A 126 -1.82 -19.76 7.74
C ILE A 126 -1.18 -21.00 7.29
N THR A 127 -0.02 -20.87 6.71
CA THR A 127 0.65 -22.02 6.23
C THR A 127 1.18 -22.81 7.36
N ALA A 128 1.47 -22.16 8.43
CA ALA A 128 2.07 -22.87 9.52
C ALA A 128 1.24 -24.03 9.96
N LYS A 129 -0.02 -23.89 9.84
CA LYS A 129 -0.83 -24.93 10.25
C LYS A 129 -0.87 -26.00 9.29
N ASN A 130 -0.41 -25.89 8.25
CA ASN A 130 -0.43 -27.00 7.32
C ASN A 130 0.84 -27.76 7.32
#